data_5d7184d0265d1b8c7e2bbeb692fcd034
#
_entry.id   5d7184d0265d1b8c7e2bbeb692fcd034
#
_cell.length_a   1.000
_cell.length_b   1.000
_cell.length_c   1.000
_cell.angle_alpha   90.00
_cell.angle_beta   90.00
_cell.angle_gamma   90.00
#
_symmetry.space_group_name_H-M   'P 1'
#
loop_
_entity.id
_entity.type
_entity.pdbx_description
1 polymer ?
#
loop_
_entity_poly.entity_id
_entity_poly.type
_entity_poly.pdbx_seq_one_letter_code
_entity_poly.pdbx_strand_id
1 'polypeptide(L)'
;MERTTQERLIDWAKKNYSSQQRAFAERLATRVGEILGPGEATTAAYALPLFETSGPEGELREILGNELSEKVALLSRLGRVAYPETGKKLNDLRRLFLELTDDVSLILIKLAERVEAIHEAELSSSPDLKRQAEEALALYAPIAQRLGISRLSIPLEDSGFKNLFPKEFHRLEYALDRQRPLWEAKLRDTGKILKDTLSKEGLQIVSLQGRVKRLYSIFRKIRNKGVSLEEIFDLLALRVITSSPPECYLALGIIHSHWTPIEGRFRDWIAYPKANGYRSIQTTILSRNGDRYEIQIRTEEMHREAEYGAAAHWSYKEGGKASRESWINRLKEFLENDEFFYDPSALKEILKEEMKRDFINVLTPKGHILSLPEGSCPVDFAYGIHTELGHKTVGSRVNG
;
A
#
# COMPACT_ATOMS: atom_id res chain seq x y z
N MET A 1 6.05 -22.34 -36.65
CA MET A 1 6.04 -21.30 -35.67
C MET A 1 6.89 -21.76 -34.47
N GLU A 2 8.01 -21.13 -34.21
CA GLU A 2 8.82 -21.49 -33.02
C GLU A 2 8.03 -21.18 -31.75
N ARG A 3 8.02 -22.13 -30.82
CA ARG A 3 7.38 -21.97 -29.53
C ARG A 3 8.14 -20.92 -28.72
N THR A 4 7.42 -20.02 -28.05
CA THR A 4 8.01 -19.03 -27.15
C THR A 4 8.71 -19.70 -25.96
N THR A 5 9.67 -19.03 -25.35
CA THR A 5 10.34 -19.52 -24.12
C THR A 5 9.31 -19.86 -23.04
N GLN A 6 8.27 -19.04 -22.89
CA GLN A 6 7.20 -19.25 -21.90
C GLN A 6 6.39 -20.53 -22.20
N GLU A 7 6.03 -20.80 -23.46
CA GLU A 7 5.32 -22.04 -23.83
C GLU A 7 6.17 -23.28 -23.56
N ARG A 8 7.46 -23.23 -23.88
CA ARG A 8 8.40 -24.32 -23.58
C ARG A 8 8.52 -24.58 -22.09
N LEU A 9 8.60 -23.51 -21.28
CA LEU A 9 8.68 -23.59 -19.83
C LEU A 9 7.40 -24.17 -19.20
N ILE A 10 6.22 -23.77 -19.67
CA ILE A 10 4.94 -24.33 -19.20
C ILE A 10 4.83 -25.83 -19.52
N ASP A 11 5.19 -26.25 -20.74
CA ASP A 11 5.15 -27.66 -21.14
C ASP A 11 6.17 -28.51 -20.36
N TRP A 12 7.33 -27.96 -20.08
CA TRP A 12 8.33 -28.60 -19.25
C TRP A 12 7.85 -28.74 -17.78
N ALA A 13 7.26 -27.69 -17.22
CA ALA A 13 6.74 -27.68 -15.87
C ALA A 13 5.60 -28.71 -15.66
N LYS A 14 4.75 -28.93 -16.68
CA LYS A 14 3.71 -29.98 -16.62
C LYS A 14 4.28 -31.38 -16.41
N LYS A 15 5.49 -31.65 -16.87
CA LYS A 15 6.15 -32.96 -16.76
C LYS A 15 6.89 -33.14 -15.44
N ASN A 16 7.40 -32.04 -14.86
CA ASN A 16 8.38 -32.10 -13.77
C ASN A 16 7.83 -31.65 -12.42
N TYR A 17 6.66 -30.97 -12.36
CA TYR A 17 6.13 -30.36 -11.14
C TYR A 17 4.66 -30.72 -10.89
N SER A 18 4.29 -30.75 -9.60
CA SER A 18 2.94 -30.97 -9.16
C SER A 18 1.98 -29.85 -9.63
N SER A 19 0.69 -30.14 -9.63
CA SER A 19 -0.34 -29.13 -9.96
C SER A 19 -0.32 -27.93 -9.01
N GLN A 20 0.00 -28.14 -7.72
CA GLN A 20 0.09 -27.06 -6.73
C GLN A 20 1.27 -26.12 -7.01
N GLN A 21 2.46 -26.67 -7.30
CA GLN A 21 3.63 -25.86 -7.65
C GLN A 21 3.41 -25.04 -8.91
N ARG A 22 2.79 -25.64 -9.94
CA ARG A 22 2.44 -24.94 -11.18
C ARG A 22 1.40 -23.85 -10.96
N ALA A 23 0.37 -24.11 -10.14
CA ALA A 23 -0.64 -23.12 -9.80
C ALA A 23 -0.04 -21.89 -9.10
N PHE A 24 0.94 -22.09 -8.21
CA PHE A 24 1.68 -20.99 -7.61
C PHE A 24 2.45 -20.19 -8.67
N ALA A 25 3.20 -20.86 -9.54
CA ALA A 25 3.95 -20.24 -10.62
C ALA A 25 3.03 -19.44 -11.59
N GLU A 26 1.86 -19.99 -11.92
CA GLU A 26 0.86 -19.32 -12.75
C GLU A 26 0.29 -18.07 -12.09
N ARG A 27 -0.07 -18.12 -10.81
CA ARG A 27 -0.56 -16.95 -10.06
C ARG A 27 0.50 -15.85 -10.01
N LEU A 28 1.76 -16.23 -9.71
CA LEU A 28 2.86 -15.28 -9.66
C LEU A 28 3.11 -14.60 -11.02
N ALA A 29 3.17 -15.40 -12.10
CA ALA A 29 3.35 -14.89 -13.46
C ALA A 29 2.17 -13.99 -13.87
N THR A 30 0.93 -14.34 -13.53
CA THR A 30 -0.27 -13.53 -13.79
C THR A 30 -0.17 -12.18 -13.08
N ARG A 31 0.17 -12.17 -11.79
CA ARG A 31 0.31 -10.95 -11.00
C ARG A 31 1.38 -10.02 -11.56
N VAL A 32 2.53 -10.57 -11.94
CA VAL A 32 3.61 -9.80 -12.58
C VAL A 32 3.18 -9.28 -13.95
N GLY A 33 2.47 -10.11 -14.73
CA GLY A 33 1.93 -9.74 -16.04
C GLY A 33 0.90 -8.61 -15.97
N GLU A 34 0.08 -8.55 -14.93
CA GLU A 34 -0.84 -7.43 -14.70
C GLU A 34 -0.12 -6.10 -14.45
N ILE A 35 1.11 -6.15 -13.89
CA ILE A 35 1.90 -4.97 -13.54
C ILE A 35 2.81 -4.54 -14.68
N LEU A 36 3.55 -5.47 -15.27
CA LEU A 36 4.61 -5.23 -16.27
C LEU A 36 4.21 -5.56 -17.69
N GLY A 37 3.08 -6.22 -17.89
CA GLY A 37 2.70 -6.82 -19.17
C GLY A 37 3.40 -8.17 -19.43
N PRO A 38 3.03 -8.85 -20.52
CA PRO A 38 3.67 -10.10 -20.91
C PRO A 38 5.10 -9.88 -21.40
N GLY A 39 6.04 -10.78 -21.02
CA GLY A 39 7.44 -10.68 -21.44
C GLY A 39 8.40 -11.46 -20.55
N GLU A 40 9.66 -11.03 -20.55
CA GLU A 40 10.75 -11.69 -19.83
C GLU A 40 10.47 -11.75 -18.31
N ALA A 41 9.96 -10.65 -17.71
CA ALA A 41 9.62 -10.61 -16.30
C ALA A 41 8.54 -11.63 -15.92
N THR A 42 7.55 -11.82 -16.77
CA THR A 42 6.47 -12.82 -16.58
C THR A 42 7.04 -14.25 -16.66
N THR A 43 7.97 -14.48 -17.58
CA THR A 43 8.66 -15.77 -17.72
C THR A 43 9.56 -16.05 -16.52
N ALA A 44 10.32 -15.05 -16.04
CA ALA A 44 11.12 -15.14 -14.82
C ALA A 44 10.26 -15.43 -13.58
N ALA A 45 9.11 -14.76 -13.46
CA ALA A 45 8.17 -14.97 -12.36
C ALA A 45 7.60 -16.40 -12.37
N TYR A 46 7.27 -16.95 -13.52
CA TYR A 46 6.83 -18.33 -13.64
C TYR A 46 7.95 -19.33 -13.27
N ALA A 47 9.20 -19.04 -13.66
CA ALA A 47 10.35 -19.90 -13.42
C ALA A 47 10.81 -19.90 -11.95
N LEU A 48 10.66 -18.79 -11.21
CA LEU A 48 11.22 -18.61 -9.87
C LEU A 48 10.84 -19.71 -8.88
N PRO A 49 9.56 -20.06 -8.64
CA PRO A 49 9.20 -21.11 -7.70
C PRO A 49 9.65 -22.50 -8.17
N LEU A 50 9.78 -22.71 -9.48
CA LEU A 50 10.28 -23.95 -10.05
C LEU A 50 11.79 -24.09 -9.87
N PHE A 51 12.53 -22.98 -9.89
CA PHE A 51 13.97 -22.93 -9.66
C PHE A 51 14.35 -23.16 -8.18
N GLU A 52 13.47 -22.79 -7.26
CA GLU A 52 13.64 -22.95 -5.81
C GLU A 52 13.43 -24.40 -5.35
N THR A 53 12.70 -25.19 -6.10
CA THR A 53 12.46 -26.60 -5.83
C THR A 53 13.53 -27.47 -6.50
N SER A 54 13.91 -28.59 -5.88
CA SER A 54 14.99 -29.49 -6.33
C SER A 54 14.65 -30.23 -7.64
N GLY A 55 14.45 -29.49 -8.71
CA GLY A 55 14.16 -30.01 -10.05
C GLY A 55 15.42 -30.09 -10.92
N PRO A 56 15.30 -30.57 -12.19
CA PRO A 56 16.41 -30.63 -13.14
C PRO A 56 16.85 -29.21 -13.58
N GLU A 57 17.66 -28.56 -12.74
CA GLU A 57 18.17 -27.19 -12.94
C GLU A 57 18.80 -26.99 -14.34
N GLY A 58 19.50 -28.02 -14.86
CA GLY A 58 20.14 -27.96 -16.17
C GLY A 58 19.16 -27.75 -17.31
N GLU A 59 18.06 -28.50 -17.33
CA GLU A 59 17.03 -28.38 -18.36
C GLU A 59 16.30 -27.03 -18.27
N LEU A 60 16.04 -26.55 -17.06
CA LEU A 60 15.43 -25.25 -16.85
C LEU A 60 16.31 -24.10 -17.36
N ARG A 61 17.62 -24.20 -17.13
CA ARG A 61 18.60 -23.25 -17.67
C ARG A 61 18.69 -23.27 -19.18
N GLU A 62 18.59 -24.44 -19.81
CA GLU A 62 18.55 -24.53 -21.28
C GLU A 62 17.28 -23.89 -21.87
N ILE A 63 16.14 -24.00 -21.20
CA ILE A 63 14.89 -23.37 -21.63
C ILE A 63 14.96 -21.86 -21.50
N LEU A 64 15.46 -21.34 -20.37
CA LEU A 64 15.50 -19.91 -20.04
C LEU A 64 16.65 -19.18 -20.76
N GLY A 65 17.75 -19.86 -21.05
CA GLY A 65 18.99 -19.24 -21.48
C GLY A 65 19.79 -18.66 -20.29
N ASN A 66 21.04 -18.27 -20.54
CA ASN A 66 21.96 -17.86 -19.49
C ASN A 66 21.50 -16.61 -18.73
N GLU A 67 21.14 -15.55 -19.43
CA GLU A 67 20.78 -14.26 -18.84
C GLU A 67 19.57 -14.37 -17.90
N LEU A 68 18.47 -14.97 -18.37
CA LEU A 68 17.25 -15.11 -17.58
C LEU A 68 17.47 -16.08 -16.41
N SER A 69 18.26 -17.13 -16.59
CA SER A 69 18.62 -18.07 -15.52
C SER A 69 19.41 -17.41 -14.40
N GLU A 70 20.34 -16.52 -14.72
CA GLU A 70 21.08 -15.74 -13.71
C GLU A 70 20.17 -14.81 -12.92
N LYS A 71 19.24 -14.14 -13.58
CA LYS A 71 18.22 -13.29 -12.93
C LYS A 71 17.34 -14.10 -11.98
N VAL A 72 16.85 -15.26 -12.41
CA VAL A 72 16.03 -16.15 -11.56
C VAL A 72 16.84 -16.71 -10.39
N ALA A 73 18.10 -17.09 -10.60
CA ALA A 73 18.99 -17.54 -9.54
C ALA A 73 19.28 -16.45 -8.50
N LEU A 74 19.41 -15.19 -8.92
CA LEU A 74 19.55 -14.05 -8.01
C LEU A 74 18.29 -13.88 -7.14
N LEU A 75 17.10 -13.93 -7.74
CA LEU A 75 15.82 -13.87 -7.03
C LEU A 75 15.67 -15.03 -6.02
N SER A 76 16.03 -16.25 -6.40
CA SER A 76 15.97 -17.42 -5.53
C SER A 76 16.89 -17.28 -4.31
N ARG A 77 18.10 -16.71 -4.47
CA ARG A 77 19.00 -16.43 -3.34
C ARG A 77 18.36 -15.52 -2.30
N LEU A 78 17.59 -14.51 -2.73
CA LEU A 78 16.82 -13.64 -1.83
C LEU A 78 15.75 -14.40 -1.03
N GLY A 79 15.14 -15.43 -1.63
CA GLY A 79 14.16 -16.28 -0.96
C GLY A 79 14.75 -17.14 0.18
N ARG A 80 16.03 -17.48 0.07
CA ARG A 80 16.74 -18.32 1.04
C ARG A 80 17.33 -17.57 2.24
N VAL A 81 17.40 -16.24 2.17
CA VAL A 81 17.85 -15.42 3.30
C VAL A 81 16.73 -15.39 4.33
N ALA A 82 16.87 -16.20 5.38
CA ALA A 82 15.92 -16.21 6.48
C ALA A 82 15.82 -14.82 7.11
N TYR A 83 14.59 -14.33 7.32
CA TYR A 83 14.35 -13.09 8.06
C TYR A 83 14.91 -13.25 9.48
N PRO A 84 15.69 -12.30 9.94
CA PRO A 84 16.45 -12.50 11.15
C PRO A 84 15.70 -12.13 12.40
N GLU A 85 15.99 -12.84 13.46
CA GLU A 85 15.65 -12.47 14.81
C GLU A 85 16.45 -11.25 15.34
N THR A 86 17.47 -10.81 14.61
CA THR A 86 18.38 -9.71 15.01
C THR A 86 18.68 -8.75 13.86
N GLY A 87 18.81 -7.44 14.15
CA GLY A 87 19.01 -6.38 13.16
C GLY A 87 20.22 -6.52 12.20
N LYS A 88 21.17 -7.42 12.48
CA LYS A 88 22.33 -7.68 11.62
C LYS A 88 21.94 -8.23 10.24
N LYS A 89 20.91 -9.08 10.17
CA LYS A 89 20.44 -9.69 8.91
C LYS A 89 19.45 -8.81 8.14
N LEU A 90 18.83 -7.80 8.76
CA LEU A 90 18.05 -6.80 8.03
C LEU A 90 18.95 -6.04 7.05
N ASN A 91 20.20 -5.77 7.44
CA ASN A 91 21.19 -5.17 6.57
C ASN A 91 21.61 -6.09 5.41
N ASP A 92 21.62 -7.41 5.60
CA ASP A 92 21.90 -8.37 4.52
C ASP A 92 20.78 -8.38 3.49
N LEU A 93 19.51 -8.34 3.93
CA LEU A 93 18.36 -8.20 3.04
C LEU A 93 18.37 -6.87 2.27
N ARG A 94 18.72 -5.76 2.95
CA ARG A 94 18.88 -4.45 2.30
C ARG A 94 19.95 -4.48 1.20
N ARG A 95 21.10 -5.08 1.49
CA ARG A 95 22.17 -5.27 0.49
C ARG A 95 21.70 -6.04 -0.72
N LEU A 96 20.99 -7.14 -0.50
CA LEU A 96 20.43 -7.93 -1.60
C LEU A 96 19.38 -7.17 -2.41
N PHE A 97 18.55 -6.35 -1.77
CA PHE A 97 17.63 -5.45 -2.51
C PHE A 97 18.40 -4.38 -3.29
N LEU A 98 19.51 -3.88 -2.77
CA LEU A 98 20.39 -2.95 -3.50
C LEU A 98 21.00 -3.60 -4.74
N GLU A 99 21.39 -4.89 -4.68
CA GLU A 99 21.86 -5.64 -5.86
C GLU A 99 20.78 -5.78 -6.94
N LEU A 100 19.49 -5.81 -6.55
CA LEU A 100 18.37 -5.85 -7.51
C LEU A 100 18.04 -4.50 -8.14
N THR A 101 18.59 -3.40 -7.64
CA THR A 101 18.23 -2.06 -8.15
C THR A 101 18.61 -1.81 -9.60
N ASP A 102 19.52 -2.60 -10.16
CA ASP A 102 19.92 -2.51 -11.56
C ASP A 102 18.82 -3.06 -12.50
N ASP A 103 18.01 -4.01 -12.02
CA ASP A 103 16.83 -4.49 -12.74
C ASP A 103 15.59 -4.50 -11.83
N VAL A 104 14.81 -3.43 -11.93
CA VAL A 104 13.63 -3.20 -11.10
C VAL A 104 12.55 -4.26 -11.29
N SER A 105 12.51 -4.93 -12.44
CA SER A 105 11.56 -6.03 -12.66
C SER A 105 11.77 -7.16 -11.65
N LEU A 106 13.02 -7.38 -11.23
CA LEU A 106 13.36 -8.38 -10.21
C LEU A 106 12.77 -8.02 -8.84
N ILE A 107 12.81 -6.74 -8.46
CA ILE A 107 12.18 -6.27 -7.22
C ILE A 107 10.67 -6.51 -7.26
N LEU A 108 10.02 -6.19 -8.39
CA LEU A 108 8.59 -6.41 -8.57
C LEU A 108 8.22 -7.89 -8.50
N ILE A 109 9.00 -8.75 -9.14
CA ILE A 109 8.82 -10.21 -9.07
C ILE A 109 8.93 -10.67 -7.61
N LYS A 110 9.93 -10.18 -6.87
CA LYS A 110 10.12 -10.57 -5.45
C LYS A 110 8.99 -10.09 -4.56
N LEU A 111 8.50 -8.87 -4.73
CA LEU A 111 7.34 -8.36 -4.00
C LEU A 111 6.07 -9.15 -4.34
N ALA A 112 5.84 -9.46 -5.62
CA ALA A 112 4.71 -10.27 -6.07
C ALA A 112 4.78 -11.70 -5.51
N GLU A 113 5.97 -12.30 -5.49
CA GLU A 113 6.21 -13.61 -4.91
C GLU A 113 5.88 -13.63 -3.42
N ARG A 114 6.24 -12.59 -2.65
CA ARG A 114 5.87 -12.49 -1.23
C ARG A 114 4.35 -12.41 -1.02
N VAL A 115 3.62 -11.72 -1.91
CA VAL A 115 2.15 -11.69 -1.87
C VAL A 115 1.57 -13.09 -2.07
N GLU A 116 2.07 -13.84 -3.06
CA GLU A 116 1.59 -15.21 -3.32
C GLU A 116 2.00 -16.18 -2.22
N ALA A 117 3.22 -16.04 -1.67
CA ALA A 117 3.72 -16.91 -0.62
C ALA A 117 2.93 -16.78 0.69
N ILE A 118 2.60 -15.55 1.12
CA ILE A 118 1.77 -15.36 2.32
C ILE A 118 0.34 -15.87 2.11
N HIS A 119 -0.22 -15.69 0.91
CA HIS A 119 -1.52 -16.24 0.56
C HIS A 119 -1.54 -17.77 0.59
N GLU A 120 -0.54 -18.43 0.03
CA GLU A 120 -0.39 -19.89 0.07
C GLU A 120 -0.21 -20.39 1.51
N ALA A 121 0.57 -19.65 2.34
CA ALA A 121 0.76 -19.97 3.74
C ALA A 121 -0.53 -19.84 4.56
N GLU A 122 -1.39 -18.88 4.24
CA GLU A 122 -2.75 -18.76 4.83
C GLU A 122 -3.64 -19.95 4.46
N LEU A 123 -3.65 -20.35 3.19
CA LEU A 123 -4.47 -21.48 2.71
C LEU A 123 -4.03 -22.80 3.30
N SER A 124 -2.73 -23.03 3.45
CA SER A 124 -2.16 -24.27 3.98
C SER A 124 -2.02 -24.27 5.51
N SER A 125 -2.39 -23.19 6.20
CA SER A 125 -2.14 -23.01 7.64
C SER A 125 -0.67 -23.29 8.01
N SER A 126 0.24 -22.79 7.21
CA SER A 126 1.68 -23.03 7.35
C SER A 126 2.21 -22.57 8.71
N PRO A 127 3.11 -23.33 9.37
CA PRO A 127 3.78 -22.89 10.60
C PRO A 127 4.61 -21.61 10.39
N ASP A 128 5.04 -21.35 9.17
CA ASP A 128 5.80 -20.14 8.79
C ASP A 128 4.95 -18.89 8.57
N LEU A 129 3.61 -19.00 8.62
CA LEU A 129 2.69 -17.91 8.32
C LEU A 129 2.97 -16.66 9.17
N LYS A 130 3.23 -16.84 10.46
CA LYS A 130 3.52 -15.72 11.36
C LYS A 130 4.81 -14.98 10.97
N ARG A 131 5.87 -15.73 10.64
CA ARG A 131 7.14 -15.17 10.16
C ARG A 131 6.94 -14.41 8.85
N GLN A 132 6.22 -14.98 7.89
CA GLN A 132 5.92 -14.34 6.62
C GLN A 132 5.08 -13.05 6.80
N ALA A 133 4.16 -13.03 7.75
CA ALA A 133 3.37 -11.86 8.11
C ALA A 133 4.23 -10.75 8.74
N GLU A 134 5.20 -11.10 9.59
CA GLU A 134 6.19 -10.18 10.15
C GLU A 134 7.05 -9.56 9.03
N GLU A 135 7.58 -10.37 8.12
CA GLU A 135 8.34 -9.91 6.94
C GLU A 135 7.49 -9.01 6.03
N ALA A 136 6.24 -9.37 5.80
CA ALA A 136 5.32 -8.59 4.97
C ALA A 136 5.14 -7.17 5.50
N LEU A 137 4.89 -6.99 6.81
CA LEU A 137 4.67 -5.66 7.41
C LEU A 137 5.96 -4.88 7.65
N ALA A 138 7.06 -5.57 8.03
CA ALA A 138 8.31 -4.90 8.41
C ALA A 138 9.18 -4.52 7.21
N LEU A 139 9.10 -5.25 6.10
CA LEU A 139 10.01 -5.09 4.96
C LEU A 139 9.26 -4.87 3.64
N TYR A 140 8.46 -5.86 3.22
CA TYR A 140 7.96 -5.87 1.83
C TYR A 140 6.87 -4.83 1.56
N ALA A 141 5.93 -4.63 2.48
CA ALA A 141 4.88 -3.63 2.32
C ALA A 141 5.45 -2.19 2.34
N PRO A 142 6.39 -1.80 3.23
CA PRO A 142 7.07 -0.50 3.16
C PRO A 142 7.80 -0.27 1.85
N ILE A 143 8.53 -1.25 1.33
CA ILE A 143 9.19 -1.17 0.02
C ILE A 143 8.15 -0.93 -1.09
N ALA A 144 7.09 -1.76 -1.15
CA ALA A 144 6.04 -1.61 -2.15
C ALA A 144 5.31 -0.27 -2.05
N GLN A 145 5.10 0.27 -0.83
CA GLN A 145 4.53 1.60 -0.60
C GLN A 145 5.44 2.72 -1.11
N ARG A 146 6.75 2.62 -0.82
CA ARG A 146 7.73 3.61 -1.28
C ARG A 146 7.83 3.65 -2.80
N LEU A 147 7.66 2.49 -3.43
CA LEU A 147 7.60 2.34 -4.88
C LEU A 147 6.26 2.78 -5.48
N GLY A 148 5.27 3.12 -4.65
CA GLY A 148 3.94 3.53 -5.08
C GLY A 148 3.06 2.38 -5.62
N ILE A 149 3.46 1.10 -5.42
CA ILE A 149 2.79 -0.06 -5.99
C ILE A 149 1.71 -0.57 -5.04
N SER A 150 0.53 0.06 -5.08
CA SER A 150 -0.57 -0.30 -4.17
C SER A 150 -1.10 -1.71 -4.41
N ARG A 151 -0.99 -2.23 -5.63
CA ARG A 151 -1.35 -3.61 -5.99
C ARG A 151 -0.55 -4.67 -5.24
N LEU A 152 0.65 -4.33 -4.75
CA LEU A 152 1.49 -5.23 -3.96
C LEU A 152 1.51 -4.86 -2.47
N SER A 153 1.55 -3.56 -2.14
CA SER A 153 1.59 -3.15 -0.73
C SER A 153 0.31 -3.50 0.02
N ILE A 154 -0.85 -3.37 -0.63
CA ILE A 154 -2.15 -3.62 -0.01
C ILE A 154 -2.32 -5.07 0.46
N PRO A 155 -2.13 -6.09 -0.38
CA PRO A 155 -2.24 -7.48 0.07
C PRO A 155 -1.24 -7.83 1.18
N LEU A 156 0.01 -7.33 1.09
CA LEU A 156 1.02 -7.56 2.12
C LEU A 156 0.62 -6.96 3.47
N GLU A 157 0.07 -5.74 3.47
CA GLU A 157 -0.44 -5.09 4.68
C GLU A 157 -1.63 -5.80 5.28
N ASP A 158 -2.61 -6.16 4.46
CA ASP A 158 -3.86 -6.75 4.93
C ASP A 158 -3.63 -8.18 5.46
N SER A 159 -2.84 -9.02 4.77
CA SER A 159 -2.42 -10.35 5.27
C SER A 159 -1.52 -10.25 6.49
N GLY A 160 -0.55 -9.34 6.47
CA GLY A 160 0.32 -9.11 7.64
C GLY A 160 -0.48 -8.70 8.86
N PHE A 161 -1.43 -7.78 8.73
CA PHE A 161 -2.30 -7.33 9.82
C PHE A 161 -3.18 -8.46 10.36
N LYS A 162 -3.85 -9.19 9.48
CA LYS A 162 -4.72 -10.30 9.85
C LYS A 162 -3.98 -11.36 10.67
N ASN A 163 -2.77 -11.70 10.28
CA ASN A 163 -2.04 -12.82 10.88
C ASN A 163 -1.19 -12.43 12.12
N LEU A 164 -0.78 -11.17 12.25
CA LEU A 164 -0.05 -10.69 13.43
C LEU A 164 -0.97 -10.15 14.53
N PHE A 165 -2.10 -9.58 14.16
CA PHE A 165 -3.05 -8.94 15.07
C PHE A 165 -4.46 -9.50 14.89
N PRO A 166 -4.66 -10.83 15.02
CA PRO A 166 -5.93 -11.44 14.71
C PRO A 166 -7.08 -10.95 15.62
N LYS A 167 -6.81 -10.62 16.88
CA LYS A 167 -7.83 -10.09 17.80
C LYS A 167 -8.34 -8.73 17.35
N GLU A 168 -7.42 -7.81 17.02
CA GLU A 168 -7.70 -6.46 16.54
C GLU A 168 -8.35 -6.50 15.15
N PHE A 169 -7.86 -7.39 14.28
CA PHE A 169 -8.44 -7.61 12.96
C PHE A 169 -9.91 -8.02 13.08
N HIS A 170 -10.22 -9.08 13.82
CA HIS A 170 -11.60 -9.56 13.98
C HIS A 170 -12.52 -8.56 14.69
N ARG A 171 -11.97 -7.82 15.68
CA ARG A 171 -12.74 -6.76 16.35
C ARG A 171 -13.15 -5.65 15.39
N LEU A 172 -12.22 -5.19 14.56
CA LEU A 172 -12.49 -4.15 13.54
C LEU A 172 -13.37 -4.68 12.42
N GLU A 173 -13.11 -5.89 11.93
CA GLU A 173 -13.92 -6.56 10.91
C GLU A 173 -15.38 -6.65 11.37
N TYR A 174 -15.64 -7.16 12.57
CA TYR A 174 -16.98 -7.26 13.13
C TYR A 174 -17.67 -5.89 13.27
N ALA A 175 -16.93 -4.87 13.75
CA ALA A 175 -17.48 -3.53 13.91
C ALA A 175 -17.86 -2.91 12.55
N LEU A 176 -17.02 -3.13 11.52
CA LEU A 176 -17.24 -2.57 10.19
C LEU A 176 -18.31 -3.34 9.39
N ASP A 177 -18.34 -4.66 9.49
CA ASP A 177 -19.27 -5.49 8.72
C ASP A 177 -20.74 -5.21 9.09
N ARG A 178 -21.02 -4.87 10.34
CA ARG A 178 -22.36 -4.44 10.75
C ARG A 178 -22.83 -3.16 10.08
N GLN A 179 -21.91 -2.25 9.75
CA GLN A 179 -22.21 -0.97 9.14
C GLN A 179 -21.97 -0.94 7.61
N ARG A 180 -21.26 -1.92 7.08
CA ARG A 180 -20.88 -2.01 5.67
C ARG A 180 -22.07 -1.87 4.71
N PRO A 181 -23.22 -2.57 4.89
CA PRO A 181 -24.34 -2.44 3.96
C PRO A 181 -24.89 -0.99 3.91
N LEU A 182 -24.96 -0.33 5.07
CA LEU A 182 -25.38 1.07 5.17
C LEU A 182 -24.39 2.01 4.47
N TRP A 183 -23.10 1.82 4.68
CA TRP A 183 -22.06 2.63 4.06
C TRP A 183 -21.99 2.46 2.55
N GLU A 184 -22.16 1.24 2.06
CA GLU A 184 -22.22 0.98 0.63
C GLU A 184 -23.46 1.61 -0.03
N ALA A 185 -24.61 1.61 0.65
CA ALA A 185 -25.78 2.33 0.19
C ALA A 185 -25.51 3.84 0.12
N LYS A 186 -24.97 4.42 1.20
CA LYS A 186 -24.58 5.84 1.25
C LYS A 186 -23.59 6.24 0.16
N LEU A 187 -22.58 5.38 -0.10
CA LEU A 187 -21.62 5.61 -1.18
C LEU A 187 -22.26 5.55 -2.57
N ARG A 188 -23.17 4.61 -2.81
CA ARG A 188 -23.93 4.52 -4.08
C ARG A 188 -24.79 5.76 -4.30
N ASP A 189 -25.57 6.18 -3.29
CA ASP A 189 -26.51 7.29 -3.39
C ASP A 189 -25.76 8.61 -3.57
N THR A 190 -24.76 8.88 -2.73
CA THR A 190 -23.92 10.09 -2.84
C THR A 190 -23.13 10.09 -4.14
N GLY A 191 -22.61 8.94 -4.56
CA GLY A 191 -21.90 8.79 -5.82
C GLY A 191 -22.80 9.11 -7.02
N LYS A 192 -24.04 8.65 -7.02
CA LYS A 192 -25.02 8.99 -8.07
C LYS A 192 -25.28 10.49 -8.12
N ILE A 193 -25.57 11.12 -6.97
CA ILE A 193 -25.81 12.57 -6.90
C ILE A 193 -24.58 13.34 -7.39
N LEU A 194 -23.37 12.93 -6.98
CA LEU A 194 -22.12 13.55 -7.40
C LEU A 194 -21.92 13.46 -8.92
N LYS A 195 -22.12 12.28 -9.49
CA LYS A 195 -22.00 12.05 -10.94
C LYS A 195 -23.00 12.89 -11.73
N ASP A 196 -24.25 12.91 -11.29
CA ASP A 196 -25.32 13.67 -11.94
C ASP A 196 -25.04 15.19 -11.85
N THR A 197 -24.50 15.67 -10.73
CA THR A 197 -24.13 17.08 -10.55
C THR A 197 -22.98 17.46 -11.49
N LEU A 198 -21.90 16.68 -11.52
CA LEU A 198 -20.76 16.94 -12.42
C LEU A 198 -21.21 16.97 -13.89
N SER A 199 -22.06 16.03 -14.30
CA SER A 199 -22.60 15.97 -15.65
C SER A 199 -23.48 17.17 -16.01
N LYS A 200 -24.34 17.65 -15.10
CA LYS A 200 -25.19 18.84 -15.29
C LYS A 200 -24.38 20.12 -15.44
N GLU A 201 -23.25 20.22 -14.75
CA GLU A 201 -22.30 21.34 -14.86
C GLU A 201 -21.33 21.19 -16.06
N GLY A 202 -21.59 20.23 -16.95
CA GLY A 202 -20.85 20.06 -18.22
C GLY A 202 -19.58 19.24 -18.12
N LEU A 203 -19.28 18.64 -16.96
CA LEU A 203 -18.11 17.78 -16.79
C LEU A 203 -18.48 16.30 -16.91
N GLN A 204 -17.95 15.66 -17.96
CA GLN A 204 -18.05 14.21 -18.12
C GLN A 204 -16.84 13.54 -17.47
N ILE A 205 -17.08 12.71 -16.46
CA ILE A 205 -16.04 11.94 -15.78
C ILE A 205 -15.90 10.55 -16.40
N VAL A 206 -14.68 10.02 -16.39
CA VAL A 206 -14.39 8.68 -16.91
C VAL A 206 -15.02 7.61 -16.02
N SER A 207 -14.84 7.72 -14.71
CA SER A 207 -15.46 6.80 -13.74
C SER A 207 -15.58 7.41 -12.34
N LEU A 208 -16.50 6.83 -11.56
CA LEU A 208 -16.69 7.14 -10.15
C LEU A 208 -16.71 5.83 -9.34
N GLN A 209 -15.88 5.75 -8.30
CA GLN A 209 -15.77 4.57 -7.46
C GLN A 209 -15.95 4.96 -5.99
N GLY A 210 -16.89 4.29 -5.33
CA GLY A 210 -17.04 4.36 -3.86
C GLY A 210 -16.15 3.32 -3.18
N ARG A 211 -15.55 3.67 -2.06
CA ARG A 211 -14.81 2.70 -1.25
C ARG A 211 -14.92 3.00 0.25
N VAL A 212 -15.01 1.96 1.04
CA VAL A 212 -14.79 2.01 2.47
C VAL A 212 -13.29 1.85 2.75
N LYS A 213 -12.77 2.58 3.72
CA LYS A 213 -11.36 2.51 4.11
C LYS A 213 -11.00 1.11 4.60
N ARG A 214 -9.79 0.64 4.23
CA ARG A 214 -9.29 -0.70 4.59
C ARG A 214 -9.02 -0.85 6.09
N LEU A 215 -9.22 -2.07 6.60
CA LEU A 215 -9.03 -2.42 8.01
C LEU A 215 -7.65 -2.02 8.54
N TYR A 216 -6.58 -2.37 7.84
CA TYR A 216 -5.22 -2.01 8.24
C TYR A 216 -5.00 -0.49 8.31
N SER A 217 -5.56 0.26 7.34
CA SER A 217 -5.46 1.72 7.36
C SER A 217 -6.25 2.35 8.51
N ILE A 218 -7.37 1.75 8.91
CA ILE A 218 -8.16 2.15 10.08
C ILE A 218 -7.37 1.81 11.36
N PHE A 219 -6.87 0.59 11.49
CA PHE A 219 -6.05 0.15 12.60
C PHE A 219 -4.84 1.08 12.83
N ARG A 220 -4.08 1.40 11.79
CA ARG A 220 -2.97 2.35 11.87
C ARG A 220 -3.40 3.74 12.33
N LYS A 221 -4.56 4.23 11.93
CA LYS A 221 -5.05 5.54 12.38
C LYS A 221 -5.47 5.54 13.83
N ILE A 222 -6.24 4.53 14.26
CA ILE A 222 -6.63 4.36 15.65
C ILE A 222 -5.36 4.30 16.51
N ARG A 223 -4.39 3.49 16.09
CA ARG A 223 -3.17 3.24 16.83
C ARG A 223 -2.22 4.44 16.88
N ASN A 224 -1.94 5.06 15.73
CA ASN A 224 -0.92 6.14 15.65
C ASN A 224 -1.46 7.50 16.08
N LYS A 225 -2.79 7.69 16.11
CA LYS A 225 -3.42 8.98 16.43
C LYS A 225 -4.32 8.91 17.66
N GLY A 226 -4.51 7.73 18.26
CA GLY A 226 -5.37 7.56 19.42
C GLY A 226 -6.85 7.93 19.18
N VAL A 227 -7.28 7.95 17.90
CA VAL A 227 -8.64 8.35 17.53
C VAL A 227 -9.60 7.15 17.57
N SER A 228 -10.85 7.38 17.92
CA SER A 228 -11.91 6.37 17.83
C SER A 228 -12.33 6.13 16.37
N LEU A 229 -13.07 5.04 16.11
CA LEU A 229 -13.55 4.74 14.77
C LEU A 229 -14.45 5.85 14.22
N GLU A 230 -15.27 6.48 15.09
CA GLU A 230 -16.20 7.56 14.77
C GLU A 230 -15.48 8.87 14.39
N GLU A 231 -14.27 9.05 14.88
CA GLU A 231 -13.44 10.23 14.60
C GLU A 231 -12.65 10.10 13.29
N ILE A 232 -12.69 8.95 12.63
CA ILE A 232 -12.04 8.76 11.34
C ILE A 232 -12.86 9.42 10.23
N PHE A 233 -12.43 10.59 9.76
CA PHE A 233 -13.14 11.42 8.77
C PHE A 233 -13.16 10.84 7.34
N ASP A 234 -12.31 9.89 7.03
CA ASP A 234 -12.09 9.32 5.70
C ASP A 234 -12.47 7.82 5.62
N LEU A 235 -13.48 7.41 6.41
CA LEU A 235 -14.03 6.05 6.33
C LEU A 235 -14.69 5.79 4.98
N LEU A 236 -15.45 6.78 4.49
CA LEU A 236 -16.14 6.73 3.21
C LEU A 236 -15.41 7.63 2.22
N ALA A 237 -15.02 7.08 1.09
CA ALA A 237 -14.35 7.82 0.03
C ALA A 237 -15.02 7.60 -1.32
N LEU A 238 -15.08 8.67 -2.13
CA LEU A 238 -15.49 8.66 -3.52
C LEU A 238 -14.29 9.06 -4.38
N ARG A 239 -13.96 8.23 -5.36
CA ARG A 239 -12.87 8.49 -6.30
C ARG A 239 -13.44 8.90 -7.64
N VAL A 240 -13.17 10.13 -8.05
CA VAL A 240 -13.55 10.71 -9.34
C VAL A 240 -12.36 10.57 -10.28
N ILE A 241 -12.55 9.92 -11.41
CA ILE A 241 -11.54 9.79 -12.47
C ILE A 241 -11.94 10.69 -13.63
N THR A 242 -11.03 11.57 -14.03
CA THR A 242 -11.18 12.53 -15.14
C THR A 242 -10.19 12.22 -16.26
N SER A 243 -10.36 12.85 -17.42
CA SER A 243 -9.46 12.63 -18.58
C SER A 243 -8.18 13.47 -18.48
N SER A 244 -8.23 14.63 -17.82
CA SER A 244 -7.12 15.59 -17.81
C SER A 244 -6.95 16.31 -16.47
N PRO A 245 -5.73 16.81 -16.14
CA PRO A 245 -5.51 17.61 -14.94
C PRO A 245 -6.42 18.84 -14.81
N PRO A 246 -6.67 19.65 -15.86
CA PRO A 246 -7.63 20.76 -15.77
C PRO A 246 -9.04 20.33 -15.34
N GLU A 247 -9.50 19.16 -15.80
CA GLU A 247 -10.80 18.62 -15.38
C GLU A 247 -10.81 18.19 -13.90
N CYS A 248 -9.66 17.82 -13.32
CA CYS A 248 -9.58 17.58 -11.88
C CYS A 248 -9.89 18.84 -11.07
N TYR A 249 -9.37 20.00 -11.49
CA TYR A 249 -9.64 21.29 -10.84
C TYR A 249 -11.05 21.78 -11.10
N LEU A 250 -11.59 21.54 -12.30
CA LEU A 250 -12.99 21.84 -12.60
C LEU A 250 -13.92 21.01 -11.71
N ALA A 251 -13.67 19.70 -11.58
CA ALA A 251 -14.42 18.83 -10.67
C ALA A 251 -14.39 19.35 -9.23
N LEU A 252 -13.22 19.77 -8.74
CA LEU A 252 -13.06 20.35 -7.41
C LEU A 252 -13.94 21.60 -7.24
N GLY A 253 -13.92 22.52 -8.21
CA GLY A 253 -14.71 23.74 -8.19
C GLY A 253 -16.20 23.45 -8.13
N ILE A 254 -16.68 22.54 -8.97
CA ILE A 254 -18.09 22.10 -8.98
C ILE A 254 -18.45 21.47 -7.62
N ILE A 255 -17.61 20.57 -7.10
CA ILE A 255 -17.87 19.89 -5.83
C ILE A 255 -17.98 20.92 -4.69
N HIS A 256 -17.06 21.87 -4.59
CA HIS A 256 -17.04 22.87 -3.53
C HIS A 256 -18.17 23.90 -3.67
N SER A 257 -18.76 24.10 -4.87
CA SER A 257 -19.93 24.95 -5.04
C SER A 257 -21.25 24.30 -4.58
N HIS A 258 -21.31 22.96 -4.56
CA HIS A 258 -22.50 22.18 -4.18
C HIS A 258 -22.45 21.57 -2.78
N TRP A 259 -21.24 21.32 -2.23
CA TRP A 259 -21.03 20.73 -0.89
C TRP A 259 -20.03 21.55 -0.09
N THR A 260 -20.27 21.66 1.21
CA THR A 260 -19.36 22.37 2.11
C THR A 260 -18.10 21.55 2.35
N PRO A 261 -16.90 22.04 1.98
CA PRO A 261 -15.65 21.37 2.31
C PRO A 261 -15.33 21.51 3.81
N ILE A 262 -14.69 20.50 4.39
CA ILE A 262 -14.20 20.54 5.77
C ILE A 262 -12.82 21.20 5.78
N GLU A 263 -12.67 22.25 6.58
CA GLU A 263 -11.45 23.02 6.72
C GLU A 263 -10.26 22.14 7.14
N GLY A 264 -9.07 22.44 6.60
CA GLY A 264 -7.83 21.68 6.88
C GLY A 264 -7.75 20.30 6.21
N ARG A 265 -8.78 19.87 5.45
CA ARG A 265 -8.86 18.58 4.79
C ARG A 265 -8.62 18.62 3.28
N PHE A 266 -8.25 19.75 2.74
CA PHE A 266 -7.84 19.89 1.36
C PHE A 266 -6.35 19.59 1.17
N ARG A 267 -6.02 18.84 0.11
CA ARG A 267 -4.64 18.55 -0.30
C ARG A 267 -4.57 18.48 -1.83
N ASP A 268 -3.64 19.23 -2.39
CA ASP A 268 -3.32 19.21 -3.81
C ASP A 268 -2.00 18.47 -4.06
N TRP A 269 -2.12 17.18 -4.34
CA TRP A 269 -0.99 16.34 -4.73
C TRP A 269 -0.77 16.28 -6.24
N ILE A 270 -1.54 17.04 -7.04
CA ILE A 270 -1.26 17.23 -8.47
C ILE A 270 -0.17 18.29 -8.60
N ALA A 271 -0.34 19.44 -7.94
CA ALA A 271 0.65 20.52 -7.93
C ALA A 271 1.93 20.12 -7.15
N TYR A 272 1.78 19.38 -6.04
CA TYR A 272 2.88 18.96 -5.17
C TYR A 272 2.83 17.44 -4.92
N PRO A 273 3.31 16.59 -5.84
CA PRO A 273 3.26 15.15 -5.70
C PRO A 273 3.93 14.64 -4.42
N LYS A 274 3.41 13.55 -3.86
CA LYS A 274 4.04 12.89 -2.72
C LYS A 274 5.41 12.30 -3.12
N ALA A 275 6.27 12.05 -2.14
CA ALA A 275 7.60 11.47 -2.35
C ALA A 275 7.58 10.13 -3.12
N ASN A 276 6.49 9.37 -3.05
CA ASN A 276 6.30 8.13 -3.81
C ASN A 276 5.68 8.35 -5.20
N GLY A 277 5.56 9.60 -5.68
CA GLY A 277 4.98 9.94 -6.96
C GLY A 277 3.44 9.99 -7.00
N TYR A 278 2.75 9.74 -5.89
CA TYR A 278 1.28 9.78 -5.86
C TYR A 278 0.74 11.17 -6.17
N ARG A 279 -0.20 11.24 -7.11
CA ARG A 279 -0.88 12.47 -7.57
C ARG A 279 -2.40 12.33 -7.42
N SER A 280 -3.04 13.28 -6.78
CA SER A 280 -4.51 13.48 -6.76
C SER A 280 -4.86 14.77 -6.05
N ILE A 281 -6.03 15.34 -6.30
CA ILE A 281 -6.66 16.30 -5.41
C ILE A 281 -7.45 15.51 -4.36
N GLN A 282 -7.33 15.88 -3.09
CA GLN A 282 -8.08 15.29 -1.99
C GLN A 282 -8.80 16.39 -1.21
N THR A 283 -10.09 16.22 -1.01
CA THR A 283 -10.92 17.09 -0.16
C THR A 283 -11.91 16.24 0.62
N THR A 284 -12.36 16.74 1.76
CA THR A 284 -13.45 16.10 2.52
C THR A 284 -14.65 17.02 2.52
N ILE A 285 -15.79 16.51 2.11
CA ILE A 285 -17.05 17.24 2.05
C ILE A 285 -18.05 16.72 3.08
N LEU A 286 -18.96 17.61 3.48
CA LEU A 286 -20.10 17.28 4.32
C LEU A 286 -21.34 17.15 3.43
N SER A 287 -22.03 15.99 3.50
CA SER A 287 -23.31 15.80 2.84
C SER A 287 -24.45 16.52 3.59
N ARG A 288 -25.60 16.67 2.93
CA ARG A 288 -26.79 17.25 3.56
C ARG A 288 -27.27 16.49 4.80
N ASN A 289 -26.96 15.20 4.88
CA ASN A 289 -27.32 14.33 6.01
C ASN A 289 -26.26 14.31 7.12
N GLY A 290 -25.21 15.16 7.04
CA GLY A 290 -24.13 15.22 8.02
C GLY A 290 -23.05 14.15 7.84
N ASP A 291 -23.14 13.29 6.82
CA ASP A 291 -22.12 12.30 6.53
C ASP A 291 -20.90 12.97 5.88
N ARG A 292 -19.72 12.42 6.17
CA ARG A 292 -18.43 12.92 5.67
C ARG A 292 -17.92 11.99 4.59
N TYR A 293 -17.50 12.58 3.46
CA TYR A 293 -16.93 11.83 2.34
C TYR A 293 -15.58 12.45 1.94
N GLU A 294 -14.53 11.61 1.93
CA GLU A 294 -13.29 11.98 1.26
C GLU A 294 -13.49 11.88 -0.25
N ILE A 295 -13.24 12.96 -0.97
CA ILE A 295 -13.27 12.97 -2.43
C ILE A 295 -11.83 12.97 -2.95
N GLN A 296 -11.50 11.97 -3.73
CA GLN A 296 -10.20 11.82 -4.39
C GLN A 296 -10.39 12.03 -5.89
N ILE A 297 -9.81 13.10 -6.44
CA ILE A 297 -9.94 13.45 -7.85
C ILE A 297 -8.59 13.27 -8.52
N ARG A 298 -8.54 12.52 -9.63
CA ARG A 298 -7.31 12.25 -10.38
C ARG A 298 -7.60 11.79 -11.80
N THR A 299 -6.64 11.91 -12.71
CA THR A 299 -6.79 11.39 -14.07
C THR A 299 -6.63 9.85 -14.11
N GLU A 300 -7.00 9.24 -15.26
CA GLU A 300 -6.75 7.81 -15.50
C GLU A 300 -5.26 7.47 -15.37
N GLU A 301 -4.37 8.33 -15.90
CA GLU A 301 -2.94 8.15 -15.79
C GLU A 301 -2.48 8.15 -14.33
N MET A 302 -2.88 9.17 -13.54
CA MET A 302 -2.59 9.25 -12.11
C MET A 302 -3.20 8.07 -11.33
N HIS A 303 -4.34 7.57 -11.79
CA HIS A 303 -4.95 6.38 -11.20
C HIS A 303 -4.09 5.15 -11.42
N ARG A 304 -3.63 4.93 -12.65
CA ARG A 304 -2.74 3.84 -13.00
C ARG A 304 -1.41 3.93 -12.25
N GLU A 305 -0.83 5.13 -12.17
CA GLU A 305 0.39 5.35 -11.39
C GLU A 305 0.20 5.05 -9.90
N ALA A 306 -0.93 5.39 -9.31
CA ALA A 306 -1.22 5.10 -7.92
C ALA A 306 -1.48 3.60 -7.64
N GLU A 307 -1.86 2.81 -8.65
CA GLU A 307 -2.07 1.36 -8.55
C GLU A 307 -0.76 0.57 -8.80
N TYR A 308 0.02 0.97 -9.80
CA TYR A 308 1.18 0.23 -10.29
C TYR A 308 2.52 0.94 -10.02
N GLY A 309 2.49 2.16 -9.44
CA GLY A 309 3.71 2.94 -9.19
C GLY A 309 4.46 3.24 -10.47
N ALA A 310 5.80 3.25 -10.36
CA ALA A 310 6.67 3.45 -11.51
C ALA A 310 6.51 2.38 -12.61
N ALA A 311 6.02 1.19 -12.26
CA ALA A 311 5.77 0.13 -13.25
C ALA A 311 4.71 0.53 -14.30
N ALA A 312 3.82 1.48 -13.97
CA ALA A 312 2.84 2.02 -14.91
C ALA A 312 3.49 2.61 -16.19
N HIS A 313 4.70 3.13 -16.06
CA HIS A 313 5.45 3.72 -17.19
C HIS A 313 6.28 2.71 -17.97
N TRP A 314 6.50 1.50 -17.43
CA TRP A 314 7.35 0.48 -18.08
C TRP A 314 6.58 -0.41 -19.03
N SER A 315 5.30 -0.65 -18.78
CA SER A 315 4.42 -1.41 -19.67
C SER A 315 4.10 -0.67 -20.97
N TYR A 316 4.25 0.67 -20.99
CA TYR A 316 4.17 1.48 -22.18
C TYR A 316 5.59 1.95 -22.58
N LYS A 317 6.02 1.72 -23.82
CA LYS A 317 7.36 2.02 -24.40
C LYS A 317 7.80 3.50 -24.33
N GLU A 318 7.06 4.38 -23.66
CA GLU A 318 7.27 5.83 -23.59
C GLU A 318 7.93 6.34 -22.29
N GLY A 319 8.18 5.47 -21.29
CA GLY A 319 8.89 5.84 -20.07
C GLY A 319 10.39 6.00 -20.31
N GLY A 320 10.85 7.24 -20.57
CA GLY A 320 12.24 7.55 -20.84
C GLY A 320 13.20 7.16 -19.69
N LYS A 321 14.50 6.94 -20.02
CA LYS A 321 15.60 6.64 -19.07
C LYS A 321 15.57 7.48 -17.77
N ALA A 322 15.23 8.76 -17.87
CA ALA A 322 15.19 9.70 -16.75
C ALA A 322 14.13 9.32 -15.65
N SER A 323 12.99 8.79 -16.04
CA SER A 323 11.96 8.34 -15.07
C SER A 323 12.43 7.10 -14.30
N ARG A 324 13.10 6.17 -14.99
CA ARG A 324 13.66 4.95 -14.41
C ARG A 324 14.79 5.24 -13.43
N GLU A 325 15.72 6.14 -13.81
CA GLU A 325 16.83 6.57 -12.96
C GLU A 325 16.35 7.29 -11.69
N SER A 326 15.38 8.20 -11.81
CA SER A 326 14.80 8.90 -10.67
C SER A 326 14.16 7.94 -9.66
N TRP A 327 13.53 6.88 -10.15
CA TRP A 327 12.90 5.88 -9.30
C TRP A 327 13.92 4.96 -8.60
N ILE A 328 14.95 4.52 -9.32
CA ILE A 328 16.08 3.74 -8.75
C ILE A 328 16.77 4.54 -7.65
N ASN A 329 17.02 5.83 -7.88
CA ASN A 329 17.64 6.70 -6.88
C ASN A 329 16.78 6.84 -5.61
N ARG A 330 15.47 7.01 -5.75
CA ARG A 330 14.54 7.04 -4.60
C ARG A 330 14.50 5.73 -3.83
N LEU A 331 14.62 4.60 -4.52
CA LEU A 331 14.69 3.29 -3.88
C LEU A 331 16.02 3.11 -3.13
N LYS A 332 17.15 3.47 -3.77
CA LYS A 332 18.48 3.43 -3.14
C LYS A 332 18.51 4.28 -1.87
N GLU A 333 18.08 5.53 -1.96
CA GLU A 333 17.97 6.46 -0.81
C GLU A 333 17.10 5.88 0.31
N PHE A 334 15.98 5.23 -0.03
CA PHE A 334 15.12 4.55 0.95
C PHE A 334 15.82 3.35 1.59
N LEU A 335 16.49 2.51 0.79
CA LEU A 335 17.19 1.33 1.28
C LEU A 335 18.44 1.69 2.11
N GLU A 336 19.05 2.84 1.87
CA GLU A 336 20.22 3.35 2.61
C GLU A 336 19.85 4.03 3.94
N ASN A 337 18.61 4.45 4.12
CA ASN A 337 18.17 5.18 5.31
C ASN A 337 17.68 4.22 6.40
N ASP A 338 18.40 4.18 7.54
CA ASP A 338 18.12 3.27 8.67
C ASP A 338 16.79 3.54 9.38
N GLU A 339 16.26 4.78 9.32
CA GLU A 339 15.04 5.17 10.04
C GLU A 339 13.75 4.50 9.51
N PHE A 340 13.79 3.93 8.31
CA PHE A 340 12.60 3.35 7.67
C PHE A 340 12.42 1.84 7.88
N PHE A 341 13.46 1.15 8.36
CA PHE A 341 13.37 -0.29 8.63
C PHE A 341 13.26 -0.51 10.14
N TYR A 342 12.08 -0.85 10.59
CA TYR A 342 11.88 -1.24 11.98
C TYR A 342 12.58 -2.59 12.23
N ASP A 343 13.44 -2.62 13.26
CA ASP A 343 13.87 -3.89 13.85
C ASP A 343 12.62 -4.68 14.24
N PRO A 344 12.48 -5.97 13.87
CA PRO A 344 11.33 -6.78 14.24
C PRO A 344 11.12 -6.87 15.76
N SER A 345 12.21 -6.83 16.55
CA SER A 345 12.15 -6.74 18.01
C SER A 345 11.66 -5.37 18.45
N ALA A 346 12.13 -4.29 17.84
CA ALA A 346 11.64 -2.95 18.07
C ALA A 346 10.19 -2.79 17.59
N LEU A 347 9.80 -3.40 16.47
CA LEU A 347 8.40 -3.45 16.05
C LEU A 347 7.55 -4.17 17.11
N LYS A 348 8.01 -5.30 17.66
CA LYS A 348 7.32 -6.00 18.76
C LYS A 348 7.28 -5.16 20.05
N GLU A 349 8.33 -4.43 20.37
CA GLU A 349 8.37 -3.56 21.55
C GLU A 349 7.54 -2.29 21.35
N ILE A 350 7.68 -1.60 20.23
CA ILE A 350 6.82 -0.47 19.86
C ILE A 350 5.35 -0.93 19.85
N LEU A 351 5.09 -2.13 19.29
CA LEU A 351 3.77 -2.72 19.27
C LEU A 351 3.26 -3.09 20.66
N LYS A 352 4.14 -3.51 21.59
CA LYS A 352 3.78 -3.80 23.01
C LYS A 352 3.67 -2.55 23.86
N GLU A 353 4.54 -1.55 23.67
CA GLU A 353 4.50 -0.29 24.42
C GLU A 353 3.32 0.60 24.00
N GLU A 354 3.03 0.69 22.69
CA GLU A 354 1.86 1.41 22.22
C GLU A 354 0.54 0.72 22.60
N MET A 355 0.51 -0.61 22.74
CA MET A 355 -0.65 -1.35 23.28
C MET A 355 -0.88 -1.12 24.78
N LYS A 356 0.11 -0.59 25.51
CA LYS A 356 0.01 -0.30 26.94
C LYS A 356 -0.31 1.17 27.23
N ARG A 357 -0.26 2.06 26.23
CA ARG A 357 -0.59 3.47 26.41
C ARG A 357 -2.09 3.65 26.29
N ASP A 358 -2.73 3.82 27.41
CA ASP A 358 -4.08 4.38 27.46
C ASP A 358 -4.02 5.85 27.00
N PHE A 359 -5.05 6.28 26.29
CA PHE A 359 -5.14 7.66 25.80
C PHE A 359 -6.20 8.41 26.59
N ILE A 360 -5.88 9.64 26.94
CA ILE A 360 -6.82 10.59 27.53
C ILE A 360 -7.31 11.57 26.48
N ASN A 361 -8.60 11.89 26.51
CA ASN A 361 -9.21 12.89 25.64
C ASN A 361 -9.34 14.20 26.42
N VAL A 362 -8.67 15.24 25.91
CA VAL A 362 -8.70 16.58 26.51
C VAL A 362 -9.47 17.53 25.59
N LEU A 363 -10.46 18.24 26.15
CA LEU A 363 -11.23 19.24 25.43
C LEU A 363 -10.53 20.60 25.46
N THR A 364 -10.46 21.25 24.31
CA THR A 364 -10.09 22.66 24.24
C THR A 364 -11.27 23.54 24.69
N PRO A 365 -11.04 24.81 25.10
CA PRO A 365 -12.13 25.75 25.40
C PRO A 365 -13.09 25.98 24.22
N LYS A 366 -12.68 25.67 22.99
CA LYS A 366 -13.48 25.74 21.78
C LYS A 366 -14.24 24.44 21.45
N GLY A 367 -14.19 23.44 22.35
CA GLY A 367 -14.88 22.16 22.17
C GLY A 367 -14.16 21.16 21.23
N HIS A 368 -12.91 21.41 20.83
CA HIS A 368 -12.14 20.43 20.07
C HIS A 368 -11.55 19.36 21.01
N ILE A 369 -11.64 18.12 20.65
CA ILE A 369 -11.05 17.00 21.40
C ILE A 369 -9.65 16.73 20.85
N LEU A 370 -8.67 16.70 21.76
CA LEU A 370 -7.31 16.27 21.49
C LEU A 370 -7.02 15.00 22.29
N SER A 371 -6.67 13.90 21.61
CA SER A 371 -6.28 12.65 22.25
C SER A 371 -4.78 12.67 22.52
N LEU A 372 -4.39 12.47 23.76
CA LEU A 372 -3.01 12.42 24.22
C LEU A 372 -2.73 11.10 24.94
N PRO A 373 -1.50 10.57 24.92
CA PRO A 373 -1.13 9.43 25.75
C PRO A 373 -1.41 9.70 27.23
N GLU A 374 -1.85 8.68 27.97
CA GLU A 374 -1.97 8.78 29.42
C GLU A 374 -0.60 9.15 30.05
N GLY A 375 -0.60 10.08 30.96
CA GLY A 375 0.61 10.66 31.51
C GLY A 375 1.13 11.90 30.76
N SER A 376 0.48 12.31 29.67
CA SER A 376 0.80 13.58 29.00
C SER A 376 0.54 14.78 29.91
N CYS A 377 1.42 15.76 29.80
CA CYS A 377 1.34 16.99 30.55
C CYS A 377 0.71 18.13 29.71
N PRO A 378 0.34 19.26 30.33
CA PRO A 378 -0.23 20.40 29.59
C PRO A 378 0.65 20.96 28.47
N VAL A 379 1.95 20.79 28.55
CA VAL A 379 2.87 21.20 27.48
C VAL A 379 2.69 20.32 26.24
N ASP A 380 2.51 19.01 26.42
CA ASP A 380 2.21 18.09 25.32
C ASP A 380 0.89 18.47 24.62
N PHE A 381 -0.11 18.88 25.42
CA PHE A 381 -1.37 19.39 24.89
C PHE A 381 -1.16 20.66 24.04
N ALA A 382 -0.36 21.60 24.52
CA ALA A 382 -0.07 22.85 23.83
C ALA A 382 0.67 22.59 22.50
N TYR A 383 1.66 21.69 22.47
CA TYR A 383 2.33 21.25 21.25
C TYR A 383 1.39 20.49 20.30
N GLY A 384 0.47 19.70 20.84
CA GLY A 384 -0.55 18.99 20.07
C GLY A 384 -1.52 19.93 19.35
N ILE A 385 -1.73 21.15 19.86
CA ILE A 385 -2.52 22.20 19.19
C ILE A 385 -1.68 22.91 18.13
N HIS A 386 -0.52 23.46 18.52
CA HIS A 386 0.38 24.20 17.64
C HIS A 386 1.76 24.37 18.28
N THR A 387 2.83 24.19 17.50
CA THR A 387 4.22 24.28 17.95
C THR A 387 4.52 25.62 18.65
N GLU A 388 4.05 26.75 18.10
CA GLU A 388 4.25 28.07 18.72
C GLU A 388 3.53 28.20 20.07
N LEU A 389 2.38 27.56 20.23
CA LEU A 389 1.67 27.54 21.50
C LEU A 389 2.48 26.75 22.54
N GLY A 390 3.03 25.60 22.12
CA GLY A 390 3.94 24.81 22.98
C GLY A 390 5.12 25.62 23.47
N HIS A 391 5.81 26.35 22.60
CA HIS A 391 6.94 27.20 22.94
C HIS A 391 6.59 28.38 23.89
N LYS A 392 5.37 28.89 23.82
CA LYS A 392 4.91 30.05 24.61
C LYS A 392 4.16 29.65 25.89
N THR A 393 3.94 28.36 26.10
CA THR A 393 3.18 27.88 27.27
C THR A 393 3.99 28.05 28.55
N VAL A 394 3.50 28.89 29.47
CA VAL A 394 4.09 29.14 30.80
C VAL A 394 3.24 28.56 31.92
N GLY A 395 2.03 28.07 31.62
CA GLY A 395 1.13 27.48 32.58
C GLY A 395 -0.18 27.04 31.95
N SER A 396 -0.98 26.27 32.67
CA SER A 396 -2.26 25.75 32.22
C SER A 396 -3.26 25.64 33.37
N ARG A 397 -4.54 25.64 33.02
CA ARG A 397 -5.64 25.26 33.95
C ARG A 397 -6.40 24.11 33.33
N VAL A 398 -6.65 23.08 34.13
CA VAL A 398 -7.41 21.89 33.72
C VAL A 398 -8.59 21.79 34.68
N ASN A 399 -9.82 21.70 34.12
CA ASN A 399 -11.06 21.64 34.90
C ASN A 399 -11.29 22.83 35.81
N GLY A 400 -10.89 24.03 35.37
CA GLY A 400 -10.97 25.28 36.13
C GLY A 400 -9.76 25.55 36.99
#